data_bc078196f1b733bb723ebb32af68cfc9
#
_entry.id   bc078196f1b733bb723ebb32af68cfc9
#
_cell.length_a   1.000
_cell.length_b   1.000
_cell.length_c   1.000
_cell.angle_alpha   90.00
_cell.angle_beta   90.00
_cell.angle_gamma   90.00
#
_symmetry.space_group_name_H-M   'P 1'
#
loop_
_entity.id
_entity.type
_entity.pdbx_description
1 polymer ?
#
loop_
_entity_poly.entity_id
_entity_poly.type
_entity_poly.pdbx_seq_one_letter_code
_entity_poly.pdbx_strand_id
1 'polypeptide(L)'
;MLPMLTDMHCRTAKPRERLYRLNDRDGLYLEVKPNGVKAFRYRFKLGGKESMMGLGEYPVTPLSEAREKAQAARKLVKDGINPVQQKQLDKVRQELDRRNTLELIAAEWLATKDWEDITKKRRLDMLRRVVFPMLGKLPVRDITAHQVLAILQATHIRAPTVAAEAKRTLSSIFQFAVATLRADIDPVWPVRNALPKNKTQHKTALSKEQVGKLLREIGEHRGNFMTVQAFRLLWYTLLRANEVAAAEWSEIDLEKRVWTIPAERMKARRPHSIYLTDQALEIFTGMQPQTGKYKYVFTGRDSKQKPLAIATFRQLLYKNGWAGTYSPHGTRTTGSTMLHEMGHRSELIEAQLAHIDQNQVRRTYNHTDYFSERAKMMQEWCDFIDEISKDGVDYVS
;
A
#
# COMPACT_ATOMS: atom_id res chain seq x y z
N MET A 1 15.34 40.19 54.91
CA MET A 1 15.03 39.59 53.60
C MET A 1 16.26 39.78 52.70
N LEU A 2 16.80 38.72 52.15
CA LEU A 2 17.86 38.87 51.14
C LEU A 2 17.21 39.53 49.91
N PRO A 3 17.90 40.48 49.24
CA PRO A 3 17.33 41.15 48.07
C PRO A 3 17.14 40.14 46.94
N MET A 4 15.96 40.20 46.27
CA MET A 4 15.69 39.39 45.08
C MET A 4 16.66 39.74 43.97
N LEU A 5 17.03 38.75 43.14
CA LEU A 5 17.84 38.98 41.94
C LEU A 5 17.14 39.94 40.99
N THR A 6 17.90 40.79 40.36
CA THR A 6 17.49 41.61 39.23
C THR A 6 18.33 41.23 37.99
N ASP A 7 17.89 41.56 36.82
CA ASP A 7 18.68 41.31 35.60
C ASP A 7 20.03 42.05 35.65
N MET A 8 20.06 43.25 36.28
CA MET A 8 21.29 43.98 36.51
C MET A 8 22.26 43.18 37.38
N HIS A 9 21.78 42.53 38.45
CA HIS A 9 22.62 41.66 39.27
C HIS A 9 23.18 40.48 38.46
N CYS A 10 22.40 39.88 37.58
CA CYS A 10 22.85 38.81 36.69
C CYS A 10 23.90 39.30 35.69
N ARG A 11 23.70 40.47 35.12
CA ARG A 11 24.62 41.08 34.15
C ARG A 11 25.95 41.46 34.79
N THR A 12 25.93 42.14 35.91
CA THR A 12 27.13 42.72 36.57
C THR A 12 27.91 41.72 37.41
N ALA A 13 27.39 40.52 37.70
CA ALA A 13 28.12 39.49 38.45
C ALA A 13 29.43 39.12 37.74
N LYS A 14 30.56 39.38 38.40
CA LYS A 14 31.90 39.08 37.88
C LYS A 14 32.38 37.72 38.39
N PRO A 15 33.15 36.95 37.60
CA PRO A 15 33.78 35.73 38.09
C PRO A 15 34.72 35.99 39.27
N ARG A 16 34.84 35.00 40.17
CA ARG A 16 35.74 35.00 41.31
C ARG A 16 36.62 33.75 41.26
N GLU A 17 37.66 33.70 42.05
CA GLU A 17 38.53 32.51 42.16
C GLU A 17 37.77 31.22 42.47
N ARG A 18 36.68 31.34 43.22
CA ARG A 18 35.82 30.19 43.57
C ARG A 18 34.41 30.45 43.09
N LEU A 19 33.71 29.34 42.77
CA LEU A 19 32.30 29.36 42.47
C LEU A 19 31.49 29.99 43.59
N TYR A 20 30.60 30.94 43.30
CA TYR A 20 29.67 31.54 44.25
C TYR A 20 28.24 31.59 43.69
N ARG A 21 27.30 31.85 44.60
CA ARG A 21 25.86 31.84 44.31
C ARG A 21 25.20 33.13 44.76
N LEU A 22 24.33 33.67 43.89
CA LEU A 22 23.46 34.78 44.21
C LEU A 22 22.05 34.23 44.33
N ASN A 23 21.48 34.31 45.52
CA ASN A 23 20.14 33.74 45.79
C ASN A 23 19.06 34.65 45.26
N ASP A 24 18.01 34.03 44.69
CA ASP A 24 16.73 34.65 44.43
C ASP A 24 15.69 34.11 45.44
N ARG A 25 14.49 33.90 45.05
CA ARG A 25 13.39 33.34 45.85
C ARG A 25 13.21 31.84 45.62
N ASP A 26 12.58 31.15 46.56
CA ASP A 26 12.02 29.81 46.38
C ASP A 26 13.06 28.73 45.96
N GLY A 27 14.31 28.87 46.37
CA GLY A 27 15.36 27.91 46.01
C GLY A 27 16.05 28.14 44.66
N LEU A 28 15.67 29.21 43.95
CA LEU A 28 16.35 29.65 42.73
C LEU A 28 17.60 30.48 43.09
N TYR A 29 18.68 30.27 42.39
CA TYR A 29 19.88 31.10 42.48
C TYR A 29 20.66 31.10 41.14
N LEU A 30 21.47 32.15 40.97
CA LEU A 30 22.47 32.26 39.92
C LEU A 30 23.80 31.76 40.42
N GLU A 31 24.35 30.75 39.82
CA GLU A 31 25.68 30.20 40.06
C GLU A 31 26.68 30.84 39.11
N VAL A 32 27.69 31.50 39.63
CA VAL A 32 28.77 32.14 38.85
C VAL A 32 30.02 31.32 39.04
N LYS A 33 30.55 30.79 37.95
CA LYS A 33 31.76 29.97 37.92
C LYS A 33 33.02 30.80 37.71
N PRO A 34 34.22 30.31 38.11
CA PRO A 34 35.49 31.02 37.87
C PRO A 34 35.76 31.33 36.40
N ASN A 35 35.29 30.48 35.48
CA ASN A 35 35.42 30.68 34.02
C ASN A 35 34.44 31.69 33.45
N GLY A 36 33.67 32.40 34.29
CA GLY A 36 32.68 33.40 33.85
C GLY A 36 31.31 32.89 33.45
N VAL A 37 31.09 31.56 33.38
CA VAL A 37 29.79 30.99 33.10
C VAL A 37 28.82 31.28 34.25
N LYS A 38 27.65 31.81 33.89
CA LYS A 38 26.56 32.12 34.82
C LYS A 38 25.38 31.18 34.54
N ALA A 39 25.00 30.34 35.51
CA ALA A 39 23.96 29.36 35.32
C ALA A 39 22.89 29.44 36.39
N PHE A 40 21.63 29.43 36.01
CA PHE A 40 20.53 29.34 36.94
C PHE A 40 20.37 27.93 37.45
N ARG A 41 20.20 27.79 38.78
CA ARG A 41 20.04 26.54 39.50
C ARG A 41 18.82 26.62 40.42
N TYR A 42 18.08 25.50 40.50
CA TYR A 42 17.02 25.31 41.46
C TYR A 42 17.42 24.22 42.48
N ARG A 43 17.45 24.57 43.78
CA ARG A 43 17.71 23.64 44.89
C ARG A 43 16.38 23.22 45.50
N PHE A 44 16.22 21.94 45.71
CA PHE A 44 15.02 21.37 46.31
C PHE A 44 15.36 20.19 47.20
N LYS A 45 14.38 19.83 48.07
CA LYS A 45 14.47 18.65 48.95
C LYS A 45 13.30 17.76 48.66
N LEU A 46 13.56 16.47 48.39
CA LEU A 46 12.57 15.46 48.13
C LEU A 46 12.89 14.18 48.88
N GLY A 47 11.94 13.64 49.64
CA GLY A 47 12.18 12.44 50.49
C GLY A 47 13.36 12.57 51.46
N GLY A 48 13.56 13.76 52.02
CA GLY A 48 14.65 14.03 52.94
C GLY A 48 16.01 14.34 52.30
N LYS A 49 16.19 14.08 51.00
CA LYS A 49 17.43 14.31 50.25
C LYS A 49 17.43 15.64 49.52
N GLU A 50 18.53 16.39 49.65
CA GLU A 50 18.71 17.61 48.86
C GLU A 50 19.20 17.28 47.46
N SER A 51 18.71 18.02 46.46
CA SER A 51 19.09 17.89 45.06
C SER A 51 19.04 19.24 44.35
N MET A 52 19.59 19.30 43.15
CA MET A 52 19.74 20.52 42.39
C MET A 52 19.46 20.29 40.89
N MET A 53 18.71 21.18 40.29
CA MET A 53 18.37 21.17 38.85
C MET A 53 18.96 22.38 38.14
N GLY A 54 19.58 22.19 37.00
CA GLY A 54 20.02 23.27 36.11
C GLY A 54 18.85 23.78 35.27
N LEU A 55 18.64 25.12 35.23
CA LEU A 55 17.54 25.76 34.54
C LEU A 55 17.96 26.47 33.25
N GLY A 56 19.26 26.66 33.03
CA GLY A 56 19.82 27.31 31.84
C GLY A 56 20.94 28.27 32.20
N GLU A 57 21.60 28.82 31.19
CA GLU A 57 22.71 29.75 31.33
C GLU A 57 22.29 31.18 30.95
N TYR A 58 22.70 32.14 31.74
CA TYR A 58 22.53 33.55 31.43
C TYR A 58 23.62 34.01 30.47
N PRO A 59 23.34 34.82 29.40
CA PRO A 59 22.08 35.50 29.14
C PRO A 59 21.09 34.70 28.26
N VAL A 60 21.45 33.53 27.77
CA VAL A 60 20.60 32.71 26.91
C VAL A 60 19.24 32.42 27.55
N THR A 61 19.23 32.12 28.85
CA THR A 61 18.02 32.03 29.66
C THR A 61 17.89 33.30 30.48
N PRO A 62 16.90 34.17 30.24
CA PRO A 62 16.61 35.35 31.04
C PRO A 62 16.15 34.99 32.46
N LEU A 63 16.28 35.91 33.42
CA LEU A 63 15.85 35.68 34.80
C LEU A 63 14.35 35.37 34.92
N SER A 64 13.50 35.99 34.11
CA SER A 64 12.06 35.70 34.05
C SER A 64 11.79 34.22 33.69
N GLU A 65 12.43 33.74 32.67
CA GLU A 65 12.31 32.34 32.21
C GLU A 65 12.87 31.34 33.23
N ALA A 66 14.00 31.70 33.89
CA ALA A 66 14.54 30.90 34.98
C ALA A 66 13.58 30.78 36.17
N ARG A 67 12.84 31.85 36.50
CA ARG A 67 11.79 31.85 37.53
C ARG A 67 10.61 30.96 37.15
N GLU A 68 10.14 31.01 35.91
CA GLU A 68 9.07 30.15 35.39
C GLU A 68 9.48 28.68 35.48
N LYS A 69 10.69 28.34 35.00
CA LYS A 69 11.23 26.99 35.09
C LYS A 69 11.38 26.51 36.53
N ALA A 70 11.81 27.38 37.44
CA ALA A 70 11.93 27.06 38.88
C ALA A 70 10.54 26.80 39.50
N GLN A 71 9.55 27.61 39.15
CA GLN A 71 8.15 27.43 39.61
C GLN A 71 7.56 26.10 39.12
N ALA A 72 7.78 25.76 37.84
CA ALA A 72 7.36 24.47 37.29
C ALA A 72 8.03 23.29 38.01
N ALA A 73 9.34 23.36 38.22
CA ALA A 73 10.07 22.34 39.00
C ALA A 73 9.59 22.22 40.45
N ARG A 74 9.24 23.36 41.10
CA ARG A 74 8.67 23.39 42.43
C ARG A 74 7.32 22.69 42.53
N LYS A 75 6.48 22.84 41.49
CA LYS A 75 5.20 22.12 41.41
C LYS A 75 5.42 20.61 41.37
N LEU A 76 6.34 20.12 40.54
CA LEU A 76 6.70 18.69 40.51
C LEU A 76 7.17 18.16 41.86
N VAL A 77 8.02 18.93 42.57
CA VAL A 77 8.48 18.54 43.90
C VAL A 77 7.33 18.45 44.91
N LYS A 78 6.36 19.38 44.85
CA LYS A 78 5.14 19.31 45.67
C LYS A 78 4.31 18.06 45.39
N ASP A 79 4.26 17.64 44.12
CA ASP A 79 3.57 16.45 43.68
C ASP A 79 4.36 15.16 43.92
N GLY A 80 5.51 15.24 44.64
CA GLY A 80 6.37 14.09 44.96
C GLY A 80 7.25 13.61 43.82
N ILE A 81 7.34 14.36 42.71
CA ILE A 81 8.08 13.99 41.50
C ILE A 81 9.45 14.66 41.48
N ASN A 82 10.51 13.89 41.23
CA ASN A 82 11.85 14.42 41.08
C ASN A 82 12.00 15.14 39.72
N PRO A 83 12.17 16.48 39.66
CA PRO A 83 12.22 17.23 38.41
C PRO A 83 13.46 16.92 37.56
N VAL A 84 14.55 16.44 38.14
CA VAL A 84 15.75 16.02 37.39
C VAL A 84 15.48 14.71 36.66
N GLN A 85 14.87 13.74 37.35
CA GLN A 85 14.46 12.47 36.73
C GLN A 85 13.40 12.68 35.65
N GLN A 86 12.42 13.53 35.94
CA GLN A 86 11.38 13.85 34.94
C GLN A 86 11.99 14.44 33.66
N LYS A 87 12.90 15.41 33.79
CA LYS A 87 13.61 15.99 32.64
C LYS A 87 14.41 14.94 31.85
N GLN A 88 14.99 13.97 32.53
CA GLN A 88 15.73 12.90 31.86
C GLN A 88 14.80 11.93 31.13
N LEU A 89 13.66 11.57 31.74
CA LEU A 89 12.62 10.78 31.11
C LEU A 89 12.04 11.48 29.86
N ASP A 90 11.77 12.78 29.97
CA ASP A 90 11.26 13.57 28.85
C ASP A 90 12.24 13.62 27.67
N LYS A 91 13.56 13.71 27.94
CA LYS A 91 14.60 13.62 26.90
C LYS A 91 14.62 12.25 26.20
N VAL A 92 14.57 11.17 27.00
CA VAL A 92 14.53 9.81 26.46
C VAL A 92 13.26 9.62 25.62
N ARG A 93 12.12 10.11 26.12
CA ARG A 93 10.85 10.07 25.41
C ARG A 93 10.93 10.82 24.08
N GLN A 94 11.44 12.04 24.06
CA GLN A 94 11.61 12.83 22.83
C GLN A 94 12.52 12.12 21.81
N GLU A 95 13.58 11.48 22.27
CA GLU A 95 14.47 10.72 21.38
C GLU A 95 13.78 9.49 20.81
N LEU A 96 13.01 8.76 21.62
CA LEU A 96 12.18 7.64 21.17
C LEU A 96 11.11 8.11 20.18
N ASP A 97 10.44 9.23 20.45
CA ASP A 97 9.40 9.78 19.61
C ASP A 97 9.93 10.19 18.22
N ARG A 98 11.15 10.75 18.16
CA ARG A 98 11.84 11.06 16.90
C ARG A 98 12.09 9.82 16.03
N ARG A 99 12.32 8.66 16.65
CA ARG A 99 12.54 7.37 15.97
C ARG A 99 11.26 6.63 15.65
N ASN A 100 10.15 7.01 16.26
CA ASN A 100 8.86 6.34 16.17
C ASN A 100 7.83 7.16 15.41
N THR A 101 8.22 7.89 14.35
CA THR A 101 7.26 8.57 13.49
C THR A 101 6.48 7.57 12.65
N LEU A 102 5.26 7.93 12.24
CA LEU A 102 4.42 7.04 11.42
C LEU A 102 5.12 6.62 10.12
N GLU A 103 5.89 7.51 9.51
CA GLU A 103 6.62 7.21 8.26
C GLU A 103 7.70 6.16 8.46
N LEU A 104 8.48 6.25 9.54
CA LEU A 104 9.51 5.27 9.88
C LEU A 104 8.90 3.91 10.24
N ILE A 105 7.86 3.91 11.08
CA ILE A 105 7.15 2.68 11.45
C ILE A 105 6.49 2.01 10.23
N ALA A 106 5.92 2.81 9.32
CA ALA A 106 5.34 2.28 8.08
C ALA A 106 6.40 1.65 7.17
N ALA A 107 7.60 2.23 7.09
CA ALA A 107 8.71 1.66 6.32
C ALA A 107 9.16 0.32 6.91
N GLU A 108 9.34 0.24 8.23
CA GLU A 108 9.66 -1.01 8.92
C GLU A 108 8.56 -2.07 8.72
N TRP A 109 7.29 -1.70 8.89
CA TRP A 109 6.16 -2.59 8.65
C TRP A 109 6.13 -3.12 7.22
N LEU A 110 6.40 -2.27 6.21
CA LEU A 110 6.48 -2.70 4.81
C LEU A 110 7.63 -3.69 4.58
N ALA A 111 8.75 -3.53 5.28
CA ALA A 111 9.88 -4.45 5.20
C ALA A 111 9.56 -5.86 5.73
N THR A 112 8.63 -5.97 6.72
CA THR A 112 8.19 -7.28 7.24
C THR A 112 7.26 -8.05 6.28
N LYS A 113 6.79 -7.42 5.18
CA LYS A 113 5.82 -8.06 4.28
C LYS A 113 6.52 -8.82 3.17
N ASP A 114 6.13 -10.08 3.00
CA ASP A 114 6.48 -10.88 1.82
C ASP A 114 5.57 -10.53 0.64
N TRP A 115 5.63 -9.28 0.20
CA TRP A 115 4.89 -8.79 -0.96
C TRP A 115 5.85 -8.47 -2.11
N GLU A 116 5.35 -8.59 -3.32
CA GLU A 116 6.06 -8.11 -4.51
C GLU A 116 6.35 -6.61 -4.40
N ASP A 117 7.48 -6.18 -4.96
CA ASP A 117 7.95 -4.79 -4.91
C ASP A 117 6.91 -3.79 -5.47
N ILE A 118 6.20 -4.19 -6.52
CA ILE A 118 5.12 -3.36 -7.10
C ILE A 118 3.99 -3.13 -6.10
N THR A 119 3.66 -4.12 -5.27
CA THR A 119 2.64 -4.02 -4.23
C THR A 119 3.11 -3.12 -3.09
N LYS A 120 4.37 -3.31 -2.63
CA LYS A 120 4.98 -2.45 -1.61
C LYS A 120 5.04 -1.00 -2.08
N LYS A 121 5.52 -0.76 -3.31
CA LYS A 121 5.59 0.57 -3.92
C LYS A 121 4.21 1.24 -3.99
N ARG A 122 3.20 0.53 -4.50
CA ARG A 122 1.83 1.04 -4.58
C ARG A 122 1.26 1.43 -3.22
N ARG A 123 1.56 0.63 -2.19
CA ARG A 123 1.12 0.89 -0.82
C ARG A 123 1.82 2.13 -0.25
N LEU A 124 3.11 2.24 -0.47
CA LEU A 124 3.91 3.39 -0.05
C LEU A 124 3.48 4.68 -0.77
N ASP A 125 3.23 4.63 -2.07
CA ASP A 125 2.77 5.78 -2.86
C ASP A 125 1.39 6.26 -2.39
N MET A 126 0.51 5.36 -2.00
CA MET A 126 -0.78 5.72 -1.37
C MET A 126 -0.55 6.42 -0.04
N LEU A 127 0.30 5.88 0.84
CA LEU A 127 0.61 6.52 2.13
C LEU A 127 1.23 7.91 1.95
N ARG A 128 2.17 8.08 1.03
CA ARG A 128 2.81 9.36 0.71
C ARG A 128 1.84 10.42 0.22
N ARG A 129 0.84 10.03 -0.56
CA ARG A 129 -0.15 10.97 -1.11
C ARG A 129 -1.27 11.30 -0.13
N VAL A 130 -1.68 10.36 0.70
CA VAL A 130 -2.91 10.47 1.50
C VAL A 130 -2.63 10.72 2.98
N VAL A 131 -1.64 10.04 3.54
CA VAL A 131 -1.44 9.96 5.00
C VAL A 131 -0.26 10.79 5.48
N PHE A 132 0.91 10.60 4.87
CA PHE A 132 2.15 11.22 5.33
C PHE A 132 2.18 12.74 5.28
N PRO A 133 1.47 13.44 4.37
CA PRO A 133 1.46 14.91 4.43
C PRO A 133 0.97 15.48 5.77
N MET A 134 0.09 14.78 6.46
CA MET A 134 -0.47 15.22 7.73
C MET A 134 0.08 14.47 8.95
N LEU A 135 0.30 13.17 8.84
CA LEU A 135 0.64 12.31 9.97
C LEU A 135 2.06 11.72 9.91
N GLY A 136 2.73 11.75 8.77
CA GLY A 136 3.97 11.02 8.53
C GLY A 136 5.08 11.35 9.54
N LYS A 137 5.23 12.61 9.91
CA LYS A 137 6.26 13.10 10.84
C LYS A 137 5.86 13.07 12.30
N LEU A 138 4.59 12.75 12.60
CA LEU A 138 4.13 12.66 13.98
C LEU A 138 4.58 11.32 14.61
N PRO A 139 4.96 11.34 15.89
CA PRO A 139 5.13 10.10 16.65
C PRO A 139 3.84 9.28 16.62
N VAL A 140 3.92 7.98 16.40
CA VAL A 140 2.73 7.11 16.32
C VAL A 140 1.85 7.17 17.58
N ARG A 141 2.47 7.41 18.74
CA ARG A 141 1.78 7.53 20.04
C ARG A 141 0.90 8.76 20.13
N ASP A 142 1.25 9.84 19.41
CA ASP A 142 0.56 11.13 19.47
C ASP A 142 -0.57 11.26 18.42
N ILE A 143 -0.69 10.26 17.52
CA ILE A 143 -1.73 10.27 16.49
C ILE A 143 -3.05 9.83 17.08
N THR A 144 -4.06 10.71 16.94
CA THR A 144 -5.38 10.51 17.49
C THR A 144 -6.38 9.96 16.48
N ALA A 145 -7.45 9.32 16.97
CA ALA A 145 -8.56 8.85 16.13
C ALA A 145 -9.22 9.99 15.33
N HIS A 146 -9.28 11.20 15.90
CA HIS A 146 -9.82 12.37 15.21
C HIS A 146 -9.02 12.74 13.96
N GLN A 147 -7.69 12.77 14.06
CA GLN A 147 -6.80 13.05 12.92
C GLN A 147 -6.93 12.00 11.83
N VAL A 148 -6.98 10.72 12.21
CA VAL A 148 -7.21 9.60 11.29
C VAL A 148 -8.56 9.76 10.58
N LEU A 149 -9.63 10.03 11.31
CA LEU A 149 -10.96 10.20 10.74
C LEU A 149 -11.01 11.34 9.74
N ALA A 150 -10.42 12.48 10.07
CA ALA A 150 -10.39 13.66 9.18
C ALA A 150 -9.75 13.32 7.80
N ILE A 151 -8.61 12.63 7.80
CA ILE A 151 -7.94 12.22 6.56
C ILE A 151 -8.80 11.23 5.77
N LEU A 152 -9.37 10.24 6.46
CA LEU A 152 -10.19 9.22 5.82
C LEU A 152 -11.46 9.81 5.20
N GLN A 153 -12.13 10.75 5.87
CA GLN A 153 -13.30 11.45 5.36
C GLN A 153 -12.95 12.32 4.14
N ALA A 154 -11.90 13.13 4.22
CA ALA A 154 -11.44 13.95 3.10
C ALA A 154 -11.08 13.12 1.88
N THR A 155 -10.46 11.94 2.10
CA THR A 155 -10.10 11.02 1.03
C THR A 155 -11.35 10.32 0.47
N HIS A 156 -12.31 9.95 1.32
CA HIS A 156 -13.53 9.23 0.93
C HIS A 156 -14.36 10.01 -0.07
N ILE A 157 -14.47 11.33 0.09
CA ILE A 157 -15.23 12.22 -0.82
C ILE A 157 -14.72 12.10 -2.27
N ARG A 158 -13.42 11.97 -2.46
CA ARG A 158 -12.79 11.95 -3.80
C ARG A 158 -12.56 10.54 -4.32
N ALA A 159 -12.20 9.61 -3.44
CA ALA A 159 -11.76 8.27 -3.78
C ALA A 159 -12.10 7.26 -2.67
N PRO A 160 -13.36 6.79 -2.59
CA PRO A 160 -13.82 5.91 -1.51
C PRO A 160 -13.02 4.61 -1.37
N THR A 161 -12.55 4.04 -2.49
CA THR A 161 -11.72 2.82 -2.48
C THR A 161 -10.33 3.07 -1.89
N VAL A 162 -9.74 4.24 -2.18
CA VAL A 162 -8.44 4.65 -1.61
C VAL A 162 -8.56 4.91 -0.12
N ALA A 163 -9.65 5.54 0.33
CA ALA A 163 -9.92 5.74 1.76
C ALA A 163 -10.05 4.40 2.50
N ALA A 164 -10.76 3.43 1.92
CA ALA A 164 -10.87 2.08 2.49
C ALA A 164 -9.52 1.35 2.53
N GLU A 165 -8.68 1.54 1.53
CA GLU A 165 -7.32 0.98 1.48
C GLU A 165 -6.40 1.66 2.52
N ALA A 166 -6.45 2.99 2.62
CA ALA A 166 -5.73 3.77 3.62
C ALA A 166 -6.11 3.35 5.05
N LYS A 167 -7.41 3.21 5.32
CA LYS A 167 -7.92 2.72 6.61
C LYS A 167 -7.32 1.37 7.00
N ARG A 168 -7.39 0.37 6.11
CA ARG A 168 -6.84 -0.96 6.38
C ARG A 168 -5.32 -0.94 6.59
N THR A 169 -4.63 -0.16 5.77
CA THR A 169 -3.17 -0.05 5.84
C THR A 169 -2.73 0.63 7.14
N LEU A 170 -3.38 1.74 7.51
CA LEU A 170 -3.11 2.44 8.77
C LEU A 170 -3.33 1.53 9.98
N SER A 171 -4.48 0.83 10.05
CA SER A 171 -4.74 -0.11 11.14
C SER A 171 -3.67 -1.19 11.24
N SER A 172 -3.20 -1.74 10.10
CA SER A 172 -2.13 -2.74 10.10
C SER A 172 -0.78 -2.17 10.58
N ILE A 173 -0.48 -0.90 10.26
CA ILE A 173 0.73 -0.23 10.74
C ILE A 173 0.63 0.02 12.24
N PHE A 174 -0.52 0.49 12.74
CA PHE A 174 -0.71 0.71 14.17
C PHE A 174 -0.72 -0.60 14.97
N GLN A 175 -1.31 -1.67 14.45
CA GLN A 175 -1.21 -3.00 15.07
C GLN A 175 0.25 -3.45 15.19
N PHE A 176 1.08 -3.20 14.17
CA PHE A 176 2.51 -3.45 14.23
C PHE A 176 3.19 -2.56 15.27
N ALA A 177 2.85 -1.27 15.34
CA ALA A 177 3.38 -0.35 16.35
C ALA A 177 3.01 -0.79 17.78
N VAL A 178 1.78 -1.24 18.01
CA VAL A 178 1.32 -1.78 19.30
C VAL A 178 2.05 -3.08 19.64
N ALA A 179 2.16 -4.01 18.71
CA ALA A 179 2.87 -5.27 18.92
C ALA A 179 4.37 -5.09 19.22
N THR A 180 4.94 -3.98 18.75
CA THR A 180 6.34 -3.60 19.02
C THR A 180 6.50 -2.58 20.16
N LEU A 181 5.46 -2.36 20.97
CA LEU A 181 5.41 -1.47 22.13
C LEU A 181 5.73 0.01 21.84
N ARG A 182 5.49 0.45 20.61
CA ARG A 182 5.73 1.83 20.15
C ARG A 182 4.45 2.68 20.15
N ALA A 183 3.29 2.05 20.21
CA ALA A 183 2.00 2.69 20.42
C ALA A 183 1.20 1.89 21.46
N ASP A 184 0.28 2.54 22.14
CA ASP A 184 -0.55 1.90 23.17
C ASP A 184 -1.87 1.38 22.58
N ILE A 185 -2.36 2.01 21.51
CA ILE A 185 -3.64 1.67 20.86
C ILE A 185 -3.56 1.87 19.34
N ASP A 186 -4.49 1.24 18.62
CA ASP A 186 -4.76 1.53 17.20
C ASP A 186 -5.83 2.62 17.10
N PRO A 187 -5.49 3.87 16.70
CA PRO A 187 -6.45 4.96 16.59
C PRO A 187 -7.44 4.80 15.44
N VAL A 188 -7.25 3.83 14.55
CA VAL A 188 -8.19 3.50 13.46
C VAL A 188 -9.38 2.70 13.99
N TRP A 189 -9.17 1.92 15.05
CA TRP A 189 -10.19 1.04 15.59
C TRP A 189 -11.51 1.75 16.00
N PRO A 190 -11.49 2.87 16.75
CA PRO A 190 -12.71 3.59 17.11
C PRO A 190 -13.49 4.10 15.90
N VAL A 191 -12.79 4.44 14.81
CA VAL A 191 -13.37 5.06 13.60
C VAL A 191 -13.59 4.08 12.44
N ARG A 192 -13.37 2.77 12.65
CA ARG A 192 -13.44 1.75 11.59
C ARG A 192 -14.77 1.70 10.84
N ASN A 193 -15.86 2.07 11.50
CA ASN A 193 -17.23 2.06 10.96
C ASN A 193 -17.76 3.47 10.63
N ALA A 194 -16.94 4.53 10.78
CA ALA A 194 -17.36 5.91 10.59
C ALA A 194 -17.55 6.30 9.11
N LEU A 195 -17.01 5.53 8.17
CA LEU A 195 -17.19 5.78 6.74
C LEU A 195 -18.31 4.89 6.18
N PRO A 196 -19.10 5.41 5.23
CA PRO A 196 -20.06 4.59 4.50
C PRO A 196 -19.39 3.39 3.84
N LYS A 197 -20.09 2.27 3.79
CA LYS A 197 -19.61 1.09 3.03
C LYS A 197 -19.63 1.41 1.54
N ASN A 198 -18.53 1.19 0.85
CA ASN A 198 -18.51 1.29 -0.59
C ASN A 198 -19.44 0.23 -1.19
N LYS A 199 -20.46 0.67 -1.92
CA LYS A 199 -21.24 -0.25 -2.75
C LYS A 199 -20.37 -0.65 -3.93
N THR A 200 -19.84 -1.87 -3.89
CA THR A 200 -19.14 -2.45 -5.04
C THR A 200 -20.19 -2.77 -6.09
N GLN A 201 -20.20 -2.05 -7.19
CA GLN A 201 -20.96 -2.47 -8.36
C GLN A 201 -20.12 -3.55 -9.05
N HIS A 202 -20.54 -4.80 -8.94
CA HIS A 202 -19.99 -5.88 -9.76
C HIS A 202 -20.41 -5.63 -11.19
N LYS A 203 -19.44 -5.59 -12.10
CA LYS A 203 -19.76 -5.53 -13.53
C LYS A 203 -20.43 -6.84 -13.92
N THR A 204 -21.60 -6.75 -14.53
CA THR A 204 -22.33 -7.90 -15.04
C THR A 204 -21.54 -8.54 -16.19
N ALA A 205 -21.66 -9.85 -16.35
CA ALA A 205 -21.17 -10.54 -17.54
C ALA A 205 -21.82 -9.93 -18.80
N LEU A 206 -21.08 -9.88 -19.89
CA LEU A 206 -21.64 -9.48 -21.18
C LEU A 206 -22.60 -10.57 -21.71
N SER A 207 -23.66 -10.17 -22.44
CA SER A 207 -24.49 -11.11 -23.18
C SER A 207 -23.76 -11.65 -24.42
N LYS A 208 -24.27 -12.73 -25.03
CA LYS A 208 -23.75 -13.33 -26.26
C LYS A 208 -23.60 -12.27 -27.36
N GLU A 209 -24.63 -11.46 -27.59
CA GLU A 209 -24.66 -10.38 -28.58
C GLU A 209 -23.61 -9.30 -28.30
N GLN A 210 -23.45 -8.93 -27.03
CA GLN A 210 -22.46 -7.95 -26.64
C GLN A 210 -21.03 -8.46 -26.83
N VAL A 211 -20.76 -9.74 -26.57
CA VAL A 211 -19.46 -10.37 -26.84
C VAL A 211 -19.18 -10.40 -28.34
N GLY A 212 -20.13 -10.84 -29.15
CA GLY A 212 -20.00 -10.85 -30.61
C GLY A 212 -19.70 -9.45 -31.15
N LYS A 213 -20.46 -8.42 -30.71
CA LYS A 213 -20.23 -7.02 -31.08
C LYS A 213 -18.83 -6.56 -30.69
N LEU A 214 -18.41 -6.80 -29.43
CA LEU A 214 -17.08 -6.43 -28.92
C LEU A 214 -15.97 -7.02 -29.78
N LEU A 215 -16.04 -8.31 -30.09
CA LEU A 215 -14.99 -9.02 -30.83
C LEU A 215 -14.90 -8.58 -32.27
N ARG A 216 -16.03 -8.29 -32.94
CA ARG A 216 -16.04 -7.70 -34.27
C ARG A 216 -15.39 -6.32 -34.32
N GLU A 217 -15.85 -5.41 -33.46
CA GLU A 217 -15.28 -4.05 -33.37
C GLU A 217 -13.77 -4.06 -33.06
N ILE A 218 -13.31 -4.97 -32.20
CA ILE A 218 -11.87 -5.14 -31.92
C ILE A 218 -11.14 -5.75 -33.11
N GLY A 219 -11.76 -6.72 -33.83
CA GLY A 219 -11.19 -7.35 -35.03
C GLY A 219 -11.01 -6.36 -36.19
N GLU A 220 -11.95 -5.43 -36.37
CA GLU A 220 -11.91 -4.37 -37.38
C GLU A 220 -10.97 -3.19 -36.98
N HIS A 221 -10.49 -3.17 -35.74
CA HIS A 221 -9.69 -2.09 -35.25
C HIS A 221 -8.35 -1.95 -36.02
N ARG A 222 -8.18 -0.87 -36.76
CA ARG A 222 -7.00 -0.57 -37.60
C ARG A 222 -5.75 -0.16 -36.79
N GLY A 223 -5.70 -0.49 -35.50
CA GLY A 223 -4.60 -0.17 -34.60
C GLY A 223 -3.46 -1.19 -34.64
N ASN A 224 -2.79 -1.33 -33.49
CA ASN A 224 -1.66 -2.25 -33.39
C ASN A 224 -2.13 -3.71 -33.46
N PHE A 225 -1.74 -4.43 -34.52
CA PHE A 225 -2.07 -5.84 -34.77
C PHE A 225 -1.77 -6.73 -33.55
N MET A 226 -0.58 -6.57 -32.91
CA MET A 226 -0.24 -7.37 -31.71
C MET A 226 -1.23 -7.18 -30.57
N THR A 227 -1.77 -5.97 -30.40
CA THR A 227 -2.76 -5.67 -29.36
C THR A 227 -4.08 -6.39 -29.62
N VAL A 228 -4.50 -6.42 -30.87
CA VAL A 228 -5.72 -7.14 -31.30
C VAL A 228 -5.53 -8.63 -31.07
N GLN A 229 -4.43 -9.22 -31.53
CA GLN A 229 -4.15 -10.65 -31.32
C GLN A 229 -4.06 -11.02 -29.84
N ALA A 230 -3.37 -10.21 -29.04
CA ALA A 230 -3.30 -10.43 -27.59
C ALA A 230 -4.70 -10.33 -26.93
N PHE A 231 -5.56 -9.43 -27.40
CA PHE A 231 -6.93 -9.32 -26.89
C PHE A 231 -7.81 -10.51 -27.30
N ARG A 232 -7.69 -11.01 -28.53
CA ARG A 232 -8.35 -12.25 -28.98
C ARG A 232 -7.88 -13.44 -28.15
N LEU A 233 -6.57 -13.57 -27.94
CA LEU A 233 -6.00 -14.65 -27.12
C LEU A 233 -6.53 -14.60 -25.67
N LEU A 234 -6.78 -13.41 -25.13
CA LEU A 234 -7.40 -13.25 -23.80
C LEU A 234 -8.79 -13.90 -23.76
N TRP A 235 -9.58 -13.81 -24.81
CA TRP A 235 -10.88 -14.46 -24.93
C TRP A 235 -10.76 -15.97 -25.16
N TYR A 236 -9.85 -16.42 -26.00
CA TYR A 236 -9.66 -17.84 -26.28
C TYR A 236 -9.06 -18.63 -25.09
N THR A 237 -8.33 -17.98 -24.20
CA THR A 237 -7.66 -18.68 -23.09
C THR A 237 -8.30 -18.43 -21.74
N LEU A 238 -9.10 -17.37 -21.59
CA LEU A 238 -9.64 -16.87 -20.33
C LEU A 238 -8.56 -16.62 -19.23
N LEU A 239 -7.32 -16.44 -19.63
CA LEU A 239 -6.22 -16.09 -18.73
C LEU A 239 -6.35 -14.63 -18.20
N ARG A 240 -5.55 -14.27 -17.21
CA ARG A 240 -5.50 -12.87 -16.77
C ARG A 240 -4.77 -12.01 -17.80
N ALA A 241 -5.22 -10.76 -17.94
CA ALA A 241 -4.64 -9.83 -18.90
C ALA A 241 -3.12 -9.68 -18.79
N ASN A 242 -2.57 -9.77 -17.57
CA ASN A 242 -1.12 -9.74 -17.35
C ASN A 242 -0.42 -11.00 -17.85
N GLU A 243 -1.04 -12.16 -17.69
CA GLU A 243 -0.51 -13.45 -18.13
C GLU A 243 -0.39 -13.49 -19.66
N VAL A 244 -1.41 -13.01 -20.36
CA VAL A 244 -1.40 -12.90 -21.82
C VAL A 244 -0.44 -11.82 -22.31
N ALA A 245 -0.50 -10.62 -21.75
CA ALA A 245 0.32 -9.49 -22.21
C ALA A 245 1.84 -9.77 -22.08
N ALA A 246 2.23 -10.54 -21.09
CA ALA A 246 3.62 -10.89 -20.81
C ALA A 246 3.96 -12.34 -21.19
N ALA A 247 3.22 -12.96 -22.11
CA ALA A 247 3.51 -14.31 -22.64
C ALA A 247 4.94 -14.39 -23.20
N GLU A 248 5.69 -15.41 -22.79
CA GLU A 248 7.05 -15.66 -23.26
C GLU A 248 7.09 -16.86 -24.22
N TRP A 249 7.92 -16.78 -25.26
CA TRP A 249 8.06 -17.89 -26.19
C TRP A 249 8.60 -19.17 -25.54
N SER A 250 9.40 -19.03 -24.49
CA SER A 250 9.92 -20.17 -23.71
C SER A 250 8.86 -20.97 -22.95
N GLU A 251 7.64 -20.42 -22.82
CA GLU A 251 6.53 -21.06 -22.12
C GLU A 251 5.65 -21.90 -23.04
N ILE A 252 5.87 -21.82 -24.38
CA ILE A 252 4.95 -22.31 -25.39
C ILE A 252 5.57 -23.47 -26.15
N ASP A 253 4.95 -24.62 -26.05
CA ASP A 253 5.23 -25.81 -26.85
C ASP A 253 4.15 -25.96 -27.94
N LEU A 254 4.47 -25.49 -29.14
CA LEU A 254 3.54 -25.52 -30.28
C LEU A 254 3.27 -26.94 -30.78
N GLU A 255 4.24 -27.86 -30.68
CA GLU A 255 4.12 -29.25 -31.10
C GLU A 255 3.16 -30.02 -30.19
N LYS A 256 3.35 -29.85 -28.86
CA LYS A 256 2.46 -30.46 -27.87
C LYS A 256 1.17 -29.68 -27.65
N ARG A 257 1.04 -28.50 -28.24
CA ARG A 257 -0.08 -27.59 -28.03
C ARG A 257 -0.31 -27.23 -26.56
N VAL A 258 0.76 -26.89 -25.86
CA VAL A 258 0.70 -26.54 -24.42
C VAL A 258 1.38 -25.20 -24.18
N TRP A 259 0.71 -24.36 -23.41
CA TRP A 259 1.31 -23.15 -22.83
C TRP A 259 1.40 -23.33 -21.32
N THR A 260 2.63 -23.38 -20.79
CA THR A 260 2.90 -23.53 -19.35
C THR A 260 3.44 -22.22 -18.78
N ILE A 261 2.60 -21.54 -18.01
CA ILE A 261 2.97 -20.30 -17.30
C ILE A 261 3.67 -20.69 -16.00
N PRO A 262 4.91 -20.26 -15.74
CA PRO A 262 5.64 -20.63 -14.54
C PRO A 262 5.07 -19.95 -13.29
N ALA A 263 5.34 -20.54 -12.13
CA ALA A 263 4.79 -20.13 -10.83
C ALA A 263 5.08 -18.66 -10.48
N GLU A 264 6.24 -18.14 -10.87
CA GLU A 264 6.69 -16.77 -10.61
C GLU A 264 5.80 -15.73 -11.30
N ARG A 265 5.19 -16.09 -12.43
CA ARG A 265 4.28 -15.24 -13.19
C ARG A 265 2.81 -15.38 -12.77
N MET A 266 2.50 -16.42 -11.98
CA MET A 266 1.14 -16.69 -11.53
C MET A 266 0.85 -16.06 -10.17
N LYS A 267 -0.33 -15.40 -10.05
CA LYS A 267 -0.77 -14.83 -8.78
C LYS A 267 -0.88 -15.88 -7.66
N ALA A 268 -1.17 -17.13 -8.01
CA ALA A 268 -1.30 -18.24 -7.08
C ALA A 268 0.06 -18.89 -6.72
N ARG A 269 1.16 -18.43 -7.32
CA ARG A 269 2.52 -19.00 -7.17
C ARG A 269 2.56 -20.52 -7.44
N ARG A 270 1.78 -20.98 -8.43
CA ARG A 270 1.75 -22.36 -8.93
C ARG A 270 1.80 -22.31 -10.45
N PRO A 271 2.53 -23.20 -11.11
CA PRO A 271 2.53 -23.26 -12.57
C PRO A 271 1.12 -23.57 -13.08
N HIS A 272 0.80 -23.04 -14.24
CA HIS A 272 -0.51 -23.25 -14.87
C HIS A 272 -0.31 -23.60 -16.34
N SER A 273 -0.71 -24.83 -16.70
CA SER A 273 -0.69 -25.30 -18.07
C SER A 273 -2.07 -25.23 -18.68
N ILE A 274 -2.17 -24.69 -19.89
CA ILE A 274 -3.37 -24.66 -20.70
C ILE A 274 -3.10 -25.31 -22.05
N TYR A 275 -4.15 -25.88 -22.63
CA TYR A 275 -4.15 -26.42 -23.99
C TYR A 275 -4.28 -25.25 -24.98
N LEU A 276 -3.51 -25.31 -26.09
CA LEU A 276 -3.64 -24.37 -27.20
C LEU A 276 -4.68 -24.89 -28.18
N THR A 277 -5.87 -24.30 -28.13
CA THR A 277 -6.93 -24.53 -29.11
C THR A 277 -6.48 -24.13 -30.51
N ASP A 278 -7.18 -24.54 -31.56
CA ASP A 278 -6.84 -24.22 -32.94
C ASP A 278 -6.69 -22.71 -33.14
N GLN A 279 -7.58 -21.91 -32.56
CA GLN A 279 -7.55 -20.44 -32.63
C GLN A 279 -6.37 -19.83 -31.87
N ALA A 280 -6.02 -20.38 -30.72
CA ALA A 280 -4.86 -19.94 -29.96
C ALA A 280 -3.55 -20.30 -30.67
N LEU A 281 -3.47 -21.49 -31.23
CA LEU A 281 -2.33 -21.98 -32.03
C LEU A 281 -2.11 -21.09 -33.27
N GLU A 282 -3.17 -20.72 -33.99
CA GLU A 282 -3.12 -19.81 -35.15
C GLU A 282 -2.50 -18.46 -34.74
N ILE A 283 -2.91 -17.89 -33.60
CA ILE A 283 -2.33 -16.63 -33.11
C ILE A 283 -0.83 -16.79 -32.84
N PHE A 284 -0.39 -17.83 -32.13
CA PHE A 284 1.02 -18.03 -31.84
C PHE A 284 1.84 -18.26 -33.13
N THR A 285 1.34 -19.08 -34.03
CA THR A 285 1.99 -19.34 -35.33
C THR A 285 2.12 -18.05 -36.14
N GLY A 286 1.07 -17.23 -36.19
CA GLY A 286 1.10 -15.94 -36.89
C GLY A 286 2.01 -14.89 -36.23
N MET A 287 2.24 -15.00 -34.92
CA MET A 287 3.15 -14.11 -34.20
C MET A 287 4.62 -14.54 -34.30
N GLN A 288 4.91 -15.82 -34.53
CA GLN A 288 6.27 -16.36 -34.53
C GLN A 288 7.21 -15.66 -35.53
N PRO A 289 6.84 -15.38 -36.80
CA PRO A 289 7.69 -14.64 -37.73
C PRO A 289 8.02 -13.22 -37.27
N GLN A 290 7.13 -12.59 -36.49
CA GLN A 290 7.26 -11.20 -36.06
C GLN A 290 8.08 -11.05 -34.78
N THR A 291 7.89 -11.96 -33.83
CA THR A 291 8.43 -11.82 -32.47
C THR A 291 9.21 -13.05 -31.96
N GLY A 292 9.29 -14.14 -32.72
CA GLY A 292 9.96 -15.38 -32.32
C GLY A 292 11.43 -15.22 -31.92
N LYS A 293 12.10 -14.19 -32.41
CA LYS A 293 13.48 -13.84 -32.04
C LYS A 293 13.60 -13.03 -30.74
N TYR A 294 12.48 -12.60 -30.16
CA TYR A 294 12.44 -11.86 -28.91
C TYR A 294 11.96 -12.76 -27.78
N LYS A 295 12.07 -12.28 -26.55
CA LYS A 295 11.60 -13.00 -25.38
C LYS A 295 10.07 -13.14 -25.35
N TYR A 296 9.36 -12.06 -25.65
CA TYR A 296 7.90 -11.96 -25.49
C TYR A 296 7.18 -12.19 -26.81
N VAL A 297 6.04 -12.90 -26.73
CA VAL A 297 5.12 -13.10 -27.85
C VAL A 297 4.52 -11.75 -28.29
N PHE A 298 4.06 -10.96 -27.33
CA PHE A 298 3.53 -9.63 -27.56
C PHE A 298 4.48 -8.59 -26.99
N THR A 299 5.18 -7.89 -27.85
CA THR A 299 6.21 -6.92 -27.46
C THR A 299 5.61 -5.52 -27.29
N GLY A 300 6.24 -4.72 -26.44
CA GLY A 300 5.89 -3.31 -26.28
C GLY A 300 6.12 -2.49 -27.55
N ARG A 301 5.37 -1.41 -27.70
CA ARG A 301 5.50 -0.49 -28.83
C ARG A 301 6.89 0.15 -28.89
N ASP A 302 7.37 0.62 -27.75
CA ASP A 302 8.59 1.42 -27.66
C ASP A 302 9.84 0.56 -27.47
N SER A 303 9.69 -0.71 -27.14
CA SER A 303 10.80 -1.65 -26.95
C SER A 303 10.39 -3.10 -27.16
N LYS A 304 11.10 -3.79 -28.03
CA LYS A 304 10.91 -5.22 -28.27
C LYS A 304 11.42 -6.11 -27.11
N GLN A 305 12.17 -5.54 -26.18
CA GLN A 305 12.66 -6.20 -24.98
C GLN A 305 11.67 -6.15 -23.80
N LYS A 306 10.56 -5.44 -23.95
CA LYS A 306 9.51 -5.33 -22.94
C LYS A 306 8.20 -5.97 -23.44
N PRO A 307 7.42 -6.57 -22.55
CA PRO A 307 6.12 -7.11 -22.91
C PRO A 307 5.13 -6.00 -23.26
N LEU A 308 4.00 -6.37 -23.86
CA LEU A 308 2.87 -5.50 -24.10
C LEU A 308 2.36 -4.92 -22.76
N ALA A 309 2.17 -3.62 -22.70
CA ALA A 309 1.64 -2.98 -21.50
C ALA A 309 0.15 -3.33 -21.30
N ILE A 310 -0.24 -3.76 -20.11
CA ILE A 310 -1.65 -4.09 -19.78
C ILE A 310 -2.59 -2.91 -20.05
N ALA A 311 -2.10 -1.68 -19.87
CA ALA A 311 -2.86 -0.46 -20.18
C ALA A 311 -3.34 -0.41 -21.64
N THR A 312 -2.65 -1.09 -22.56
CA THR A 312 -2.98 -1.14 -23.97
C THR A 312 -4.35 -1.80 -24.21
N PHE A 313 -4.70 -2.84 -23.45
CA PHE A 313 -6.05 -3.43 -23.52
C PHE A 313 -7.15 -2.44 -23.12
N ARG A 314 -6.91 -1.62 -22.10
CA ARG A 314 -7.86 -0.58 -21.68
C ARG A 314 -7.98 0.53 -22.73
N GLN A 315 -6.86 0.90 -23.37
CA GLN A 315 -6.86 1.89 -24.43
C GLN A 315 -7.59 1.37 -25.67
N LEU A 316 -7.42 0.08 -26.01
CA LEU A 316 -8.16 -0.57 -27.07
C LEU A 316 -9.68 -0.49 -26.84
N LEU A 317 -10.12 -0.88 -25.64
CA LEU A 317 -11.53 -0.78 -25.23
C LEU A 317 -12.04 0.65 -25.23
N TYR A 318 -11.26 1.60 -24.77
CA TYR A 318 -11.62 3.01 -24.77
C TYR A 318 -11.85 3.53 -26.18
N LYS A 319 -10.94 3.20 -27.12
CA LYS A 319 -11.03 3.64 -28.52
C LYS A 319 -12.22 3.06 -29.25
N ASN A 320 -12.71 1.90 -28.84
CA ASN A 320 -13.89 1.22 -29.42
C ASN A 320 -15.18 1.44 -28.60
N GLY A 321 -15.25 2.47 -27.75
CA GLY A 321 -16.48 2.86 -27.05
C GLY A 321 -16.86 2.01 -25.82
N TRP A 322 -16.01 1.08 -25.38
CA TRP A 322 -16.28 0.18 -24.25
C TRP A 322 -15.78 0.70 -22.89
N ALA A 323 -15.31 1.95 -22.83
CA ALA A 323 -14.86 2.56 -21.60
C ALA A 323 -16.00 2.65 -20.57
N GLY A 324 -15.71 2.24 -19.34
CA GLY A 324 -16.71 2.23 -18.26
C GLY A 324 -17.68 1.04 -18.28
N THR A 325 -18.02 0.51 -19.46
CA THR A 325 -18.93 -0.62 -19.62
C THR A 325 -18.22 -1.95 -19.41
N TYR A 326 -17.04 -2.12 -19.99
CA TYR A 326 -16.31 -3.36 -19.96
C TYR A 326 -14.85 -3.15 -19.54
N SER A 327 -14.20 -4.22 -19.10
CA SER A 327 -12.76 -4.22 -18.74
C SER A 327 -12.14 -5.59 -19.06
N PRO A 328 -10.82 -5.67 -19.32
CA PRO A 328 -10.18 -6.95 -19.64
C PRO A 328 -10.39 -8.06 -18.61
N HIS A 329 -10.61 -7.70 -17.35
CA HIS A 329 -10.93 -8.68 -16.30
C HIS A 329 -12.36 -9.25 -16.45
N GLY A 330 -13.27 -8.51 -17.08
CA GLY A 330 -14.62 -8.96 -17.37
C GLY A 330 -14.69 -10.16 -18.33
N THR A 331 -13.64 -10.39 -19.15
CA THR A 331 -13.54 -11.57 -20.02
C THR A 331 -13.69 -12.88 -19.22
N ARG A 332 -13.02 -12.96 -18.07
CA ARG A 332 -13.08 -14.17 -17.23
C ARG A 332 -14.44 -14.35 -16.56
N THR A 333 -15.05 -13.26 -16.11
CA THR A 333 -16.40 -13.30 -15.53
C THR A 333 -17.41 -13.73 -16.58
N THR A 334 -17.36 -13.15 -17.78
CA THR A 334 -18.24 -13.48 -18.90
C THR A 334 -18.00 -14.92 -19.37
N GLY A 335 -16.74 -15.31 -19.57
CA GLY A 335 -16.39 -16.67 -19.99
C GLY A 335 -16.84 -17.73 -18.97
N SER A 336 -16.62 -17.48 -17.67
CA SER A 336 -17.11 -18.39 -16.63
C SER A 336 -18.63 -18.53 -16.65
N THR A 337 -19.37 -17.43 -16.78
CA THR A 337 -20.83 -17.47 -16.84
C THR A 337 -21.32 -18.28 -18.07
N MET A 338 -20.80 -17.98 -19.25
CA MET A 338 -21.21 -18.65 -20.49
C MET A 338 -20.82 -20.14 -20.51
N LEU A 339 -19.64 -20.51 -20.00
CA LEU A 339 -19.25 -21.91 -19.88
C LEU A 339 -20.20 -22.71 -18.95
N HIS A 340 -20.68 -22.07 -17.86
CA HIS A 340 -21.71 -22.71 -17.03
C HIS A 340 -23.06 -22.84 -17.78
N GLU A 341 -23.44 -21.81 -18.56
CA GLU A 341 -24.66 -21.85 -19.41
C GLU A 341 -24.56 -22.90 -20.52
N MET A 342 -23.34 -23.17 -21.03
CA MET A 342 -23.06 -24.28 -21.96
C MET A 342 -23.08 -25.66 -21.28
N GLY A 343 -23.25 -25.74 -19.94
CA GLY A 343 -23.35 -26.98 -19.17
C GLY A 343 -22.04 -27.60 -18.76
N HIS A 344 -20.91 -26.88 -18.85
CA HIS A 344 -19.62 -27.38 -18.40
C HIS A 344 -19.51 -27.44 -16.88
N ARG A 345 -18.79 -28.42 -16.39
CA ARG A 345 -18.58 -28.64 -14.95
C ARG A 345 -17.78 -27.52 -14.33
N SER A 346 -18.22 -27.06 -13.14
CA SER A 346 -17.55 -25.95 -12.41
C SER A 346 -16.09 -26.24 -12.13
N GLU A 347 -15.70 -27.49 -11.85
CA GLU A 347 -14.32 -27.89 -11.56
C GLU A 347 -13.39 -27.63 -12.75
N LEU A 348 -13.87 -27.86 -13.99
CA LEU A 348 -13.11 -27.61 -15.20
C LEU A 348 -12.92 -26.10 -15.42
N ILE A 349 -13.99 -25.33 -15.22
CA ILE A 349 -13.98 -23.88 -15.35
C ILE A 349 -13.04 -23.25 -14.33
N GLU A 350 -13.14 -23.62 -13.07
CA GLU A 350 -12.28 -23.12 -11.99
C GLU A 350 -10.81 -23.48 -12.22
N ALA A 351 -10.54 -24.72 -12.69
CA ALA A 351 -9.19 -25.16 -13.05
C ALA A 351 -8.62 -24.34 -14.22
N GLN A 352 -9.44 -24.08 -15.26
CA GLN A 352 -9.02 -23.21 -16.39
C GLN A 352 -8.72 -21.79 -15.95
N LEU A 353 -9.51 -21.26 -15.04
CA LEU A 353 -9.31 -19.94 -14.49
C LEU A 353 -8.16 -19.85 -13.46
N ALA A 354 -7.50 -20.96 -13.14
CA ALA A 354 -6.50 -21.03 -12.08
C ALA A 354 -6.99 -20.38 -10.78
N HIS A 355 -8.25 -20.65 -10.41
CA HIS A 355 -8.80 -20.24 -9.12
C HIS A 355 -8.35 -21.24 -8.04
N ILE A 356 -7.99 -20.70 -6.88
CA ILE A 356 -7.67 -21.54 -5.72
C ILE A 356 -9.01 -21.98 -5.11
N ASP A 357 -9.22 -23.29 -5.01
CA ASP A 357 -10.38 -23.81 -4.29
C ASP A 357 -10.32 -23.31 -2.82
N GLN A 358 -11.37 -22.60 -2.41
CA GLN A 358 -11.49 -22.07 -1.06
C GLN A 358 -11.74 -23.19 -0.03
N ASN A 359 -12.22 -24.35 -0.47
CA ASN A 359 -12.38 -25.52 0.39
C ASN A 359 -11.02 -26.20 0.58
N GLN A 360 -10.45 -26.02 1.76
CA GLN A 360 -9.13 -26.56 2.13
C GLN A 360 -9.08 -28.09 2.03
N VAL A 361 -10.16 -28.78 2.36
CA VAL A 361 -10.28 -30.24 2.28
C VAL A 361 -10.25 -30.70 0.82
N ARG A 362 -11.07 -30.10 -0.05
CA ARG A 362 -11.11 -30.41 -1.48
C ARG A 362 -9.75 -30.13 -2.14
N ARG A 363 -9.08 -29.06 -1.78
CA ARG A 363 -7.75 -28.69 -2.27
C ARG A 363 -6.65 -29.69 -1.89
N THR A 364 -6.78 -30.36 -0.74
CA THR A 364 -5.80 -31.35 -0.26
C THR A 364 -5.93 -32.68 -0.99
N TYR A 365 -7.14 -33.03 -1.43
CA TYR A 365 -7.41 -34.33 -2.06
C TYR A 365 -7.51 -34.27 -3.59
N ASN A 366 -7.72 -33.10 -4.22
CA ASN A 366 -7.91 -33.01 -5.66
C ASN A 366 -6.70 -32.32 -6.32
N HIS A 367 -5.73 -33.13 -6.74
CA HIS A 367 -4.55 -32.67 -7.50
C HIS A 367 -4.72 -32.82 -9.02
N THR A 368 -5.90 -33.26 -9.48
CA THR A 368 -6.19 -33.45 -10.90
C THR A 368 -6.38 -32.08 -11.57
N ASP A 369 -5.60 -31.78 -12.60
CA ASP A 369 -5.73 -30.54 -13.34
C ASP A 369 -6.75 -30.62 -14.49
N TYR A 370 -7.35 -31.81 -14.68
CA TYR A 370 -8.35 -32.12 -15.72
C TYR A 370 -7.93 -31.68 -17.13
N PHE A 371 -6.64 -31.76 -17.45
CA PHE A 371 -6.07 -31.15 -18.65
C PHE A 371 -6.80 -31.54 -19.94
N SER A 372 -7.07 -32.84 -20.16
CA SER A 372 -7.74 -33.34 -21.37
C SER A 372 -9.20 -32.92 -21.47
N GLU A 373 -9.91 -32.87 -20.34
CA GLU A 373 -11.31 -32.41 -20.30
C GLU A 373 -11.38 -30.89 -20.52
N ARG A 374 -10.44 -30.15 -19.93
CA ARG A 374 -10.29 -28.71 -20.16
C ARG A 374 -9.95 -28.37 -21.62
N ALA A 375 -9.11 -29.19 -22.25
CA ALA A 375 -8.78 -29.01 -23.67
C ALA A 375 -10.04 -29.07 -24.55
N LYS A 376 -10.93 -30.07 -24.32
CA LYS A 376 -12.21 -30.18 -25.03
C LYS A 376 -13.11 -28.97 -24.76
N MET A 377 -13.33 -28.65 -23.48
CA MET A 377 -14.14 -27.50 -23.08
C MET A 377 -13.63 -26.19 -23.71
N MET A 378 -12.33 -25.98 -23.74
CA MET A 378 -11.75 -24.75 -24.29
C MET A 378 -11.79 -24.71 -25.83
N GLN A 379 -11.75 -25.85 -26.51
CA GLN A 379 -11.99 -25.88 -27.97
C GLN A 379 -13.44 -25.51 -28.29
N GLU A 380 -14.42 -26.13 -27.60
CA GLU A 380 -15.84 -25.79 -27.75
C GLU A 380 -16.11 -24.31 -27.44
N TRP A 381 -15.45 -23.78 -26.40
CA TRP A 381 -15.49 -22.34 -26.06
C TRP A 381 -14.96 -21.46 -27.20
N CYS A 382 -13.82 -21.78 -27.80
CA CYS A 382 -13.21 -21.00 -28.86
C CYS A 382 -14.04 -21.04 -30.13
N ASP A 383 -14.61 -22.20 -30.47
CA ASP A 383 -15.51 -22.35 -31.62
C ASP A 383 -16.77 -21.52 -31.42
N PHE A 384 -17.37 -21.53 -30.23
CA PHE A 384 -18.49 -20.67 -29.87
C PHE A 384 -18.15 -19.17 -29.98
N ILE A 385 -16.98 -18.75 -29.50
CA ILE A 385 -16.52 -17.36 -29.62
C ILE A 385 -16.36 -16.94 -31.07
N ASP A 386 -15.83 -17.80 -31.91
CA ASP A 386 -15.70 -17.52 -33.34
C ASP A 386 -17.07 -17.46 -34.03
N GLU A 387 -18.02 -18.33 -33.70
CA GLU A 387 -19.39 -18.30 -34.20
C GLU A 387 -20.06 -16.96 -33.90
N ILE A 388 -20.12 -16.56 -32.61
CA ILE A 388 -20.81 -15.32 -32.22
C ILE A 388 -20.08 -14.04 -32.69
N SER A 389 -18.80 -14.14 -33.04
CA SER A 389 -18.08 -13.03 -33.65
C SER A 389 -18.38 -12.88 -35.14
N LYS A 390 -18.87 -13.92 -35.82
CA LYS A 390 -19.28 -13.92 -37.23
C LYS A 390 -20.75 -13.53 -37.40
N ASP A 391 -21.64 -13.90 -36.48
CA ASP A 391 -23.11 -13.77 -36.55
C ASP A 391 -23.66 -12.33 -36.60
N GLY A 392 -22.87 -11.34 -36.91
CA GLY A 392 -23.30 -9.94 -37.01
C GLY A 392 -23.53 -9.43 -38.44
N VAL A 393 -23.43 -10.29 -39.46
CA VAL A 393 -23.46 -9.86 -40.88
C VAL A 393 -24.81 -10.06 -41.57
N ASP A 394 -25.66 -10.89 -41.03
CA ASP A 394 -26.96 -11.13 -41.67
C ASP A 394 -28.12 -10.98 -40.69
N TYR A 395 -28.74 -9.81 -40.65
CA TYR A 395 -30.19 -9.58 -40.47
C TYR A 395 -30.50 -8.09 -40.57
N VAL A 396 -30.27 -7.53 -41.77
CA VAL A 396 -31.09 -6.40 -42.25
C VAL A 396 -31.58 -6.80 -43.65
N SER A 397 -32.72 -7.42 -43.69
CA SER A 397 -33.60 -7.47 -44.84
C SER A 397 -34.96 -6.95 -44.43
#